data_2966318c057a453608f6c49025d01dd8
#
_entry.id   2966318c057a453608f6c49025d01dd8
#
_cell.length_a   1.000
_cell.length_b   1.000
_cell.length_c   1.000
_cell.angle_alpha   90.00
_cell.angle_beta   90.00
_cell.angle_gamma   90.00
#
_symmetry.space_group_name_H-M   'P 1'
#
loop_
_entity.id
_entity.type
_entity.pdbx_description
1 polymer ?
#
loop_
_entity_poly.entity_id
_entity_poly.type
_entity_poly.pdbx_seq_one_letter_code
_entity_poly.pdbx_strand_id
1 'polypeptide(L)'
;GITYGNAISMLYNCLDVYIPEKDSFSTNGYKLKYEKKAIEYYRGIKRSTGIVHQIYFCAVNGEEKFGLEQDDIVIGNEVYRCSYTQPEDVFGCNTEFWYKTDDIVNTILYIGEYKNRRIKVQSDDFSKYTGSNFTYYEGSRQKYIKISGNVDVIYNWSYCADYTEDDILLTGLTGNDVFIDNDNDGIYDLIIINEYKDFTVSGVDAENKKIYTGQS
;
A
#
# COMPACT_ATOMS: atom_id res chain seq x y z
N GLY A 1 -6.48 38.17 1.22
CA GLY A 1 -7.53 37.12 1.33
C GLY A 1 -6.88 35.74 1.53
N ILE A 2 -7.61 34.82 2.13
CA ILE A 2 -7.14 33.42 2.29
C ILE A 2 -7.22 32.76 0.92
N THR A 3 -6.12 32.17 0.46
CA THR A 3 -6.12 31.37 -0.76
C THR A 3 -6.81 30.01 -0.53
N TYR A 4 -7.27 29.37 -1.59
CA TYR A 4 -7.90 28.04 -1.50
C TYR A 4 -6.97 27.00 -0.83
N GLY A 5 -5.68 27.02 -1.18
CA GLY A 5 -4.67 26.15 -0.54
C GLY A 5 -4.50 26.43 0.96
N ASN A 6 -4.48 27.71 1.36
CA ASN A 6 -4.41 28.06 2.78
C ASN A 6 -5.66 27.60 3.56
N ALA A 7 -6.85 27.70 2.94
CA ALA A 7 -8.09 27.23 3.56
C ALA A 7 -8.07 25.69 3.78
N ILE A 8 -7.60 24.93 2.78
CA ILE A 8 -7.44 23.47 2.90
C ILE A 8 -6.44 23.13 4.00
N SER A 9 -5.27 23.78 4.03
CA SER A 9 -4.26 23.56 5.07
C SER A 9 -4.78 23.89 6.47
N MET A 10 -5.55 24.95 6.61
CA MET A 10 -6.19 25.31 7.89
C MET A 10 -7.20 24.24 8.32
N LEU A 11 -8.04 23.75 7.39
CA LEU A 11 -8.99 22.67 7.67
C LEU A 11 -8.27 21.40 8.07
N TYR A 12 -7.23 21.01 7.33
CA TYR A 12 -6.41 19.84 7.65
C TYR A 12 -5.82 19.94 9.07
N ASN A 13 -5.22 21.08 9.40
CA ASN A 13 -4.66 21.31 10.73
C ASN A 13 -5.73 21.29 11.84
N CYS A 14 -6.96 21.75 11.56
CA CYS A 14 -8.06 21.70 12.53
C CYS A 14 -8.50 20.25 12.83
N LEU A 15 -8.27 19.30 11.94
CA LEU A 15 -8.62 17.89 12.18
C LEU A 15 -7.72 17.25 13.24
N ASP A 16 -6.49 17.73 13.39
CA ASP A 16 -5.47 17.19 14.30
C ASP A 16 -5.34 17.95 15.63
N VAL A 17 -6.26 18.86 15.91
CA VAL A 17 -6.27 19.64 17.17
C VAL A 17 -6.84 18.83 18.32
N TYR A 18 -6.22 18.94 19.50
CA TYR A 18 -6.78 18.40 20.72
C TYR A 18 -7.95 19.24 21.23
N ILE A 19 -8.88 18.57 21.93
CA ILE A 19 -10.09 19.21 22.43
C ILE A 19 -9.75 20.07 23.65
N PRO A 20 -10.17 21.35 23.69
CA PRO A 20 -10.08 22.15 24.90
C PRO A 20 -11.15 21.72 25.90
N GLU A 21 -10.75 21.46 27.13
CA GLU A 21 -11.63 21.19 28.28
C GLU A 21 -11.55 22.34 29.28
N LYS A 22 -12.70 22.73 29.86
CA LYS A 22 -12.71 23.75 30.91
C LYS A 22 -11.89 23.29 32.11
N ASP A 23 -10.98 24.15 32.53
CA ASP A 23 -10.15 23.94 33.70
C ASP A 23 -10.01 25.24 34.51
N SER A 24 -10.69 25.32 35.63
CA SER A 24 -10.69 26.50 36.49
C SER A 24 -9.33 26.80 37.14
N PHE A 25 -8.39 25.87 37.07
CA PHE A 25 -7.03 26.03 37.61
C PHE A 25 -6.02 26.49 36.54
N SER A 26 -6.43 26.51 35.28
CA SER A 26 -5.56 26.96 34.19
C SER A 26 -5.67 28.47 34.00
N THR A 27 -4.56 29.14 33.68
CA THR A 27 -4.46 30.60 33.47
C THR A 27 -5.47 31.10 32.42
N ASN A 28 -5.80 30.26 31.42
CA ASN A 28 -6.72 30.60 30.31
C ASN A 28 -8.13 30.00 30.54
N GLY A 29 -8.39 29.33 31.67
CA GLY A 29 -9.65 28.67 31.93
C GLY A 29 -9.88 27.37 31.13
N TYR A 30 -8.88 26.90 30.41
CA TYR A 30 -8.93 25.69 29.57
C TYR A 30 -7.61 24.93 29.62
N LYS A 31 -7.70 23.60 29.50
CA LYS A 31 -6.58 22.70 29.22
C LYS A 31 -6.88 21.88 27.97
N LEU A 32 -5.86 21.35 27.31
CA LEU A 32 -6.05 20.43 26.19
C LEU A 32 -6.25 19.01 26.68
N LYS A 33 -7.25 18.34 26.14
CA LYS A 33 -7.50 16.92 26.37
C LYS A 33 -6.70 16.10 25.35
N TYR A 34 -5.51 15.66 25.75
CA TYR A 34 -4.57 14.95 24.88
C TYR A 34 -4.98 13.50 24.54
N GLU A 35 -6.08 13.02 25.07
CA GLU A 35 -6.56 11.65 24.82
C GLU A 35 -7.22 11.48 23.46
N LYS A 36 -7.86 12.55 22.93
CA LYS A 36 -8.60 12.51 21.67
C LYS A 36 -8.42 13.77 20.84
N LYS A 37 -8.32 13.56 19.53
CA LYS A 37 -8.36 14.65 18.56
C LYS A 37 -9.79 15.13 18.32
N ALA A 38 -9.96 16.37 17.86
CA ALA A 38 -11.28 16.95 17.62
C ALA A 38 -12.10 16.14 16.60
N ILE A 39 -11.46 15.68 15.52
CA ILE A 39 -12.12 14.86 14.49
C ILE A 39 -12.63 13.53 15.08
N GLU A 40 -11.86 12.89 15.95
CA GLU A 40 -12.27 11.65 16.60
C GLU A 40 -13.45 11.89 17.55
N TYR A 41 -13.38 12.95 18.35
CA TYR A 41 -14.42 13.26 19.32
C TYR A 41 -15.75 13.64 18.69
N TYR A 42 -15.72 14.54 17.67
CA TYR A 42 -16.95 15.07 17.06
C TYR A 42 -17.50 14.22 15.91
N ARG A 43 -16.66 13.42 15.24
CA ARG A 43 -17.03 12.67 14.05
C ARG A 43 -16.79 11.18 14.15
N GLY A 44 -16.14 10.70 15.21
CA GLY A 44 -15.77 9.29 15.36
C GLY A 44 -14.68 8.85 14.36
N ILE A 45 -14.02 9.80 13.68
CA ILE A 45 -12.99 9.49 12.69
C ILE A 45 -11.65 9.36 13.40
N LYS A 46 -11.04 8.20 13.27
CA LYS A 46 -9.73 7.88 13.83
C LYS A 46 -8.66 7.97 12.76
N ARG A 47 -7.43 8.26 13.15
CA ARG A 47 -6.24 8.25 12.31
C ARG A 47 -5.30 7.15 12.78
N SER A 48 -4.76 6.38 11.85
CA SER A 48 -3.78 5.34 12.13
C SER A 48 -2.75 5.20 11.01
N THR A 49 -1.73 4.40 11.26
CA THR A 49 -0.70 4.04 10.27
C THR A 49 -0.45 2.55 10.33
N GLY A 50 -0.08 1.96 9.22
CA GLY A 50 0.30 0.55 9.17
C GLY A 50 0.49 0.02 7.76
N ILE A 51 1.06 -1.17 7.67
CA ILE A 51 1.30 -1.87 6.41
C ILE A 51 0.03 -2.63 6.02
N VAL A 52 -0.39 -2.45 4.78
CA VAL A 52 -1.45 -3.28 4.17
C VAL A 52 -0.84 -4.62 3.77
N HIS A 53 -0.99 -5.62 4.62
CA HIS A 53 -0.31 -6.91 4.42
C HIS A 53 -1.21 -8.01 3.84
N GLN A 54 -2.52 -7.77 3.73
CA GLN A 54 -3.44 -8.70 3.06
C GLN A 54 -4.54 -7.94 2.33
N ILE A 55 -4.87 -8.40 1.15
CA ILE A 55 -6.04 -8.06 0.34
C ILE A 55 -6.83 -9.34 0.07
N TYR A 56 -8.00 -9.28 -0.54
CA TYR A 56 -8.93 -10.41 -0.63
C TYR A 56 -8.37 -11.67 -1.32
N PHE A 57 -7.30 -11.56 -2.12
CA PHE A 57 -6.71 -12.70 -2.84
C PHE A 57 -5.19 -12.87 -2.62
N CYS A 58 -4.54 -12.03 -1.79
CA CYS A 58 -3.11 -12.11 -1.58
C CYS A 58 -2.70 -11.59 -0.20
N ALA A 59 -1.74 -12.27 0.44
CA ALA A 59 -1.09 -11.82 1.66
C ALA A 59 0.43 -11.75 1.46
N VAL A 60 1.08 -10.75 2.05
CA VAL A 60 2.53 -10.48 1.89
C VAL A 60 3.38 -11.69 2.24
N ASN A 61 3.05 -12.38 3.32
CA ASN A 61 3.79 -13.56 3.81
C ASN A 61 3.12 -14.90 3.43
N GLY A 62 2.13 -14.89 2.53
CA GLY A 62 1.37 -16.07 2.15
C GLY A 62 0.41 -16.61 3.21
N GLU A 63 0.36 -16.00 4.39
CA GLU A 63 -0.52 -16.42 5.47
C GLU A 63 -1.83 -15.61 5.45
N GLU A 64 -2.83 -16.09 4.73
CA GLU A 64 -4.16 -15.50 4.74
C GLU A 64 -4.83 -15.73 6.10
N LYS A 65 -5.11 -14.66 6.83
CA LYS A 65 -5.73 -14.74 8.16
C LYS A 65 -7.23 -14.56 8.16
N PHE A 66 -7.77 -13.89 7.12
CA PHE A 66 -9.16 -13.46 7.06
C PHE A 66 -9.76 -13.80 5.70
N GLY A 67 -11.01 -14.27 5.70
CA GLY A 67 -11.82 -14.32 4.48
C GLY A 67 -12.33 -12.91 4.16
N LEU A 68 -11.78 -12.28 3.13
CA LEU A 68 -12.03 -10.89 2.79
C LEU A 68 -13.01 -10.74 1.63
N GLU A 69 -13.80 -9.67 1.67
CA GLU A 69 -14.54 -9.15 0.52
C GLU A 69 -13.58 -8.38 -0.42
N GLN A 70 -14.02 -8.14 -1.66
CA GLN A 70 -13.18 -7.52 -2.69
C GLN A 70 -12.58 -6.16 -2.27
N ASP A 71 -13.35 -5.37 -1.51
CA ASP A 71 -12.95 -4.02 -1.07
C ASP A 71 -12.26 -4.03 0.31
N ASP A 72 -12.02 -5.20 0.89
CA ASP A 72 -11.43 -5.29 2.22
C ASP A 72 -9.90 -5.38 2.13
N ILE A 73 -9.24 -4.72 3.07
CA ILE A 73 -7.79 -4.79 3.30
C ILE A 73 -7.50 -5.07 4.76
N VAL A 74 -6.36 -5.68 5.05
CA VAL A 74 -5.91 -5.91 6.42
C VAL A 74 -4.70 -5.04 6.73
N ILE A 75 -4.82 -4.28 7.83
CA ILE A 75 -3.73 -3.48 8.38
C ILE A 75 -3.54 -3.89 9.83
N GLY A 76 -2.35 -4.37 10.17
CA GLY A 76 -2.11 -4.98 11.48
C GLY A 76 -2.93 -6.27 11.66
N ASN A 77 -3.83 -6.30 12.64
CA ASN A 77 -4.72 -7.44 12.91
C ASN A 77 -6.21 -7.11 12.66
N GLU A 78 -6.49 -6.04 11.94
CA GLU A 78 -7.84 -5.56 11.74
C GLU A 78 -8.20 -5.48 10.25
N VAL A 79 -9.45 -5.77 9.95
CA VAL A 79 -10.03 -5.66 8.61
C VAL A 79 -10.63 -4.28 8.45
N TYR A 80 -10.34 -3.67 7.30
CA TYR A 80 -10.87 -2.36 6.90
C TYR A 80 -11.49 -2.46 5.52
N ARG A 81 -12.68 -1.89 5.34
CA ARG A 81 -13.30 -1.71 4.03
C ARG A 81 -12.81 -0.43 3.37
N CYS A 82 -12.38 -0.52 2.12
CA CYS A 82 -11.78 0.56 1.35
C CYS A 82 -12.33 0.63 -0.07
N SER A 83 -13.54 1.18 -0.24
CA SER A 83 -14.27 1.15 -1.52
C SER A 83 -13.92 2.29 -2.49
N TYR A 84 -12.98 3.20 -2.15
CA TYR A 84 -12.63 4.33 -3.03
C TYR A 84 -11.28 4.19 -3.74
N THR A 85 -10.49 3.19 -3.42
CA THR A 85 -9.24 2.83 -4.11
C THR A 85 -9.19 1.34 -4.36
N GLN A 86 -8.38 0.92 -5.32
CA GLN A 86 -8.15 -0.50 -5.54
C GLN A 86 -7.22 -1.01 -4.42
N PRO A 87 -7.57 -2.10 -3.74
CA PRO A 87 -6.71 -2.69 -2.71
C PRO A 87 -5.28 -2.98 -3.18
N GLU A 88 -5.11 -3.32 -4.46
CA GLU A 88 -3.83 -3.59 -5.11
C GLU A 88 -2.88 -2.38 -5.12
N ASP A 89 -3.44 -1.17 -5.18
CA ASP A 89 -2.65 0.07 -5.21
C ASP A 89 -1.94 0.34 -3.88
N VAL A 90 -2.50 -0.17 -2.78
CA VAL A 90 -2.00 0.04 -1.41
C VAL A 90 -1.33 -1.20 -0.82
N PHE A 91 -1.44 -2.35 -1.48
CA PHE A 91 -0.88 -3.61 -1.00
C PHE A 91 0.62 -3.52 -0.76
N GLY A 92 1.06 -4.02 0.39
CA GLY A 92 2.45 -3.97 0.84
C GLY A 92 2.93 -2.61 1.32
N CYS A 93 2.13 -1.54 1.20
CA CYS A 93 2.53 -0.19 1.55
C CYS A 93 2.25 0.15 3.01
N ASN A 94 3.20 0.84 3.64
CA ASN A 94 2.98 1.49 4.93
C ASN A 94 2.23 2.79 4.70
N THR A 95 0.97 2.85 5.12
CA THR A 95 0.04 3.94 4.84
C THR A 95 -0.37 4.66 6.10
N GLU A 96 -0.65 5.95 5.98
CA GLU A 96 -1.41 6.70 6.96
C GLU A 96 -2.86 6.79 6.47
N PHE A 97 -3.81 6.48 7.34
CA PHE A 97 -5.22 6.43 6.94
C PHE A 97 -6.15 6.95 8.01
N TRP A 98 -7.32 7.42 7.56
CA TRP A 98 -8.43 7.85 8.41
C TRP A 98 -9.60 6.90 8.21
N TYR A 99 -10.15 6.42 9.31
CA TYR A 99 -11.24 5.46 9.28
C TYR A 99 -12.31 5.77 10.32
N LYS A 100 -13.48 5.21 10.11
CA LYS A 100 -14.59 5.25 11.03
C LYS A 100 -15.06 3.82 11.30
N THR A 101 -15.41 3.55 12.54
CA THR A 101 -16.03 2.29 12.92
C THR A 101 -17.54 2.51 13.04
N ASP A 102 -18.29 1.83 12.20
CA ASP A 102 -19.74 1.78 12.27
C ASP A 102 -20.14 0.36 12.70
N ASP A 103 -20.69 0.24 13.91
CA ASP A 103 -20.99 -1.03 14.58
C ASP A 103 -19.78 -1.97 14.66
N ILE A 104 -19.58 -2.83 13.65
CA ILE A 104 -18.53 -3.83 13.59
C ILE A 104 -17.57 -3.65 12.39
N VAL A 105 -17.84 -2.69 11.50
CA VAL A 105 -17.04 -2.50 10.28
C VAL A 105 -16.19 -1.25 10.40
N ASN A 106 -14.88 -1.41 10.21
CA ASN A 106 -13.96 -0.30 10.03
C ASN A 106 -13.96 0.12 8.56
N THR A 107 -14.40 1.34 8.28
CA THR A 107 -14.42 1.87 6.91
C THR A 107 -13.36 2.95 6.76
N ILE A 108 -12.45 2.78 5.81
CA ILE A 108 -11.46 3.78 5.45
C ILE A 108 -12.14 4.90 4.66
N LEU A 109 -11.94 6.13 5.14
CA LEU A 109 -12.46 7.34 4.52
C LEU A 109 -11.42 8.03 3.65
N TYR A 110 -10.15 7.87 3.99
CA TYR A 110 -9.04 8.48 3.26
C TYR A 110 -7.74 7.74 3.57
N ILE A 111 -6.92 7.51 2.56
CA ILE A 111 -5.52 7.09 2.67
C ILE A 111 -4.65 8.27 2.27
N GLY A 112 -3.75 8.64 3.15
CA GLY A 112 -2.79 9.72 2.95
C GLY A 112 -1.56 9.28 2.15
N GLU A 113 -0.49 10.02 2.31
CA GLU A 113 0.79 9.67 1.68
C GLU A 113 1.35 8.36 2.25
N TYR A 114 1.98 7.59 1.39
CA TYR A 114 2.72 6.41 1.80
C TYR A 114 3.94 6.82 2.63
N LYS A 115 4.21 6.09 3.70
CA LYS A 115 5.37 6.30 4.58
C LYS A 115 6.59 5.48 4.18
N ASN A 116 6.55 4.85 3.02
CA ASN A 116 7.56 3.95 2.50
C ASN A 116 8.15 4.43 1.17
N ARG A 117 9.31 3.91 0.82
CA ARG A 117 9.85 4.05 -0.54
C ARG A 117 9.26 2.97 -1.43
N ARG A 118 8.95 3.35 -2.66
CA ARG A 118 8.46 2.43 -3.68
C ARG A 118 9.17 2.72 -5.00
N ILE A 119 9.74 1.70 -5.60
CA ILE A 119 10.41 1.79 -6.91
C ILE A 119 9.79 0.75 -7.83
N LYS A 120 9.43 1.17 -9.04
CA LYS A 120 8.97 0.27 -10.10
C LYS A 120 10.06 0.20 -11.17
N VAL A 121 10.50 -1.02 -11.51
CA VAL A 121 11.51 -1.29 -12.54
C VAL A 121 10.90 -2.19 -13.61
N GLN A 122 11.08 -1.85 -14.89
CA GLN A 122 10.68 -2.71 -15.99
C GLN A 122 11.70 -3.81 -16.21
N SER A 123 11.28 -4.97 -16.72
CA SER A 123 12.19 -6.09 -17.00
C SER A 123 13.38 -5.70 -17.85
N ASP A 124 13.16 -4.86 -18.88
CA ASP A 124 14.20 -4.41 -19.80
C ASP A 124 15.21 -3.43 -19.19
N ASP A 125 14.88 -2.82 -18.06
CA ASP A 125 15.75 -1.89 -17.35
C ASP A 125 16.73 -2.59 -16.40
N PHE A 126 16.52 -3.86 -16.08
CA PHE A 126 17.44 -4.61 -15.26
C PHE A 126 18.75 -4.91 -15.99
N SER A 127 19.87 -4.84 -15.28
CA SER A 127 21.19 -5.13 -15.82
C SER A 127 21.78 -6.41 -15.24
N LYS A 128 21.78 -6.53 -13.93
CA LYS A 128 22.35 -7.68 -13.22
C LYS A 128 21.97 -7.73 -11.75
N TYR A 129 22.12 -8.90 -11.19
CA TYR A 129 22.13 -9.15 -9.76
C TYR A 129 23.54 -9.48 -9.25
N THR A 130 23.89 -8.99 -8.07
CA THR A 130 25.17 -9.26 -7.44
C THR A 130 25.00 -9.39 -5.93
N GLY A 131 24.83 -10.61 -5.44
CA GLY A 131 24.56 -10.89 -4.02
C GLY A 131 23.20 -10.42 -3.58
N SER A 132 23.07 -9.33 -2.85
CA SER A 132 21.79 -8.73 -2.43
C SER A 132 21.45 -7.42 -3.14
N ASN A 133 22.12 -7.14 -4.27
CA ASN A 133 21.96 -5.88 -4.99
C ASN A 133 21.52 -6.14 -6.44
N PHE A 134 20.39 -5.56 -6.80
CA PHE A 134 19.96 -5.45 -8.19
C PHE A 134 20.44 -4.15 -8.79
N THR A 135 20.93 -4.23 -10.01
CA THR A 135 21.36 -3.07 -10.79
C THR A 135 20.34 -2.84 -11.90
N TYR A 136 19.88 -1.62 -12.03
CA TYR A 136 18.94 -1.23 -13.09
C TYR A 136 19.27 0.14 -13.66
N TYR A 137 18.68 0.47 -14.80
CA TYR A 137 18.85 1.76 -15.46
C TYR A 137 17.57 2.59 -15.39
N GLU A 138 17.71 3.84 -14.99
CA GLU A 138 16.67 4.86 -15.13
C GLU A 138 17.14 5.84 -16.20
N GLY A 139 16.68 5.60 -17.44
CA GLY A 139 17.26 6.24 -18.62
C GLY A 139 18.73 5.84 -18.79
N SER A 140 19.65 6.81 -18.76
CA SER A 140 21.11 6.55 -18.87
C SER A 140 21.82 6.38 -17.53
N ARG A 141 21.09 6.48 -16.40
CA ARG A 141 21.68 6.43 -15.08
C ARG A 141 21.54 5.06 -14.46
N GLN A 142 22.68 4.46 -14.09
CA GLN A 142 22.72 3.22 -13.32
C GLN A 142 22.32 3.48 -11.87
N LYS A 143 21.43 2.65 -11.35
CA LYS A 143 20.96 2.66 -9.97
C LYS A 143 21.02 1.27 -9.36
N TYR A 144 20.90 1.22 -8.03
CA TYR A 144 21.01 0.00 -7.25
C TYR A 144 19.81 -0.12 -6.31
N ILE A 145 19.33 -1.34 -6.16
CA ILE A 145 18.33 -1.76 -5.19
C ILE A 145 18.97 -2.83 -4.31
N LYS A 146 18.98 -2.61 -3.01
CA LYS A 146 19.41 -3.59 -2.03
C LYS A 146 18.17 -4.23 -1.40
N ILE A 147 18.12 -5.55 -1.39
CA ILE A 147 17.02 -6.30 -0.77
C ILE A 147 17.43 -6.86 0.59
N SER A 148 16.43 -7.06 1.46
CA SER A 148 16.58 -7.78 2.73
C SER A 148 16.96 -9.24 2.49
N GLY A 149 17.69 -9.84 3.43
CA GLY A 149 17.97 -11.28 3.40
C GLY A 149 16.72 -12.15 3.58
N ASN A 150 15.63 -11.56 4.11
CA ASN A 150 14.33 -12.19 4.30
C ASN A 150 13.27 -11.37 3.57
N VAL A 151 13.53 -11.00 2.32
CA VAL A 151 12.57 -10.25 1.50
C VAL A 151 11.37 -11.14 1.17
N ASP A 152 10.17 -10.61 1.34
CA ASP A 152 8.95 -11.27 0.86
C ASP A 152 8.79 -11.05 -0.65
N VAL A 153 8.42 -12.11 -1.37
CA VAL A 153 8.22 -12.04 -2.83
C VAL A 153 6.80 -12.47 -3.18
N ILE A 154 6.13 -11.62 -3.93
CA ILE A 154 4.82 -11.87 -4.52
C ILE A 154 4.98 -11.96 -6.03
N TYR A 155 4.72 -13.12 -6.60
CA TYR A 155 4.80 -13.35 -8.05
C TYR A 155 3.40 -13.49 -8.64
N ASN A 156 3.02 -12.57 -9.51
CA ASN A 156 1.68 -12.52 -10.10
C ASN A 156 0.56 -12.69 -9.07
N TRP A 157 0.66 -11.93 -7.96
CA TRP A 157 -0.28 -11.93 -6.84
C TRP A 157 -0.33 -13.23 -6.04
N SER A 158 0.70 -14.07 -6.13
CA SER A 158 0.86 -15.25 -5.28
C SER A 158 2.16 -15.16 -4.50
N TYR A 159 2.11 -15.46 -3.20
CA TYR A 159 3.31 -15.51 -2.39
C TYR A 159 4.27 -16.59 -2.92
N CYS A 160 5.54 -16.23 -3.04
CA CYS A 160 6.58 -17.08 -3.58
C CYS A 160 7.72 -17.24 -2.56
N ALA A 161 7.73 -18.36 -1.83
CA ALA A 161 8.77 -18.64 -0.85
C ALA A 161 10.11 -19.04 -1.49
N ASP A 162 10.03 -19.73 -2.64
CA ASP A 162 11.17 -20.32 -3.35
C ASP A 162 11.47 -19.55 -4.64
N TYR A 163 11.74 -18.24 -4.53
CA TYR A 163 12.11 -17.40 -5.65
C TYR A 163 13.61 -17.51 -5.96
N THR A 164 13.95 -17.21 -7.22
CA THR A 164 15.33 -17.10 -7.69
C THR A 164 15.63 -15.67 -8.15
N GLU A 165 16.92 -15.36 -8.35
CA GLU A 165 17.33 -14.08 -8.94
C GLU A 165 16.79 -13.91 -10.36
N ASP A 166 16.67 -14.99 -11.13
CA ASP A 166 16.11 -14.98 -12.48
C ASP A 166 14.62 -14.64 -12.48
N ASP A 167 13.86 -15.06 -11.46
CA ASP A 167 12.47 -14.67 -11.28
C ASP A 167 12.33 -13.17 -11.04
N ILE A 168 13.18 -12.60 -10.18
CA ILE A 168 13.18 -11.15 -9.90
C ILE A 168 13.66 -10.35 -11.12
N LEU A 169 14.69 -10.83 -11.82
CA LEU A 169 15.19 -10.14 -13.02
C LEU A 169 14.24 -10.26 -14.21
N LEU A 170 13.22 -11.11 -14.13
CA LEU A 170 12.32 -11.46 -15.25
C LEU A 170 13.13 -11.83 -16.51
N THR A 171 14.19 -12.63 -16.35
CA THR A 171 15.14 -12.93 -17.43
C THR A 171 14.44 -13.57 -18.63
N GLY A 172 14.42 -12.84 -19.76
CA GLY A 172 13.75 -13.28 -20.99
C GLY A 172 12.23 -13.19 -20.97
N LEU A 173 11.65 -12.55 -19.94
CA LEU A 173 10.21 -12.33 -19.77
C LEU A 173 9.89 -10.83 -19.86
N THR A 174 8.63 -10.51 -20.07
CA THR A 174 8.15 -9.12 -20.08
C THR A 174 7.38 -8.85 -18.79
N GLY A 175 7.66 -7.72 -18.16
CA GLY A 175 6.98 -7.39 -16.91
C GLY A 175 7.57 -6.21 -16.17
N ASN A 176 7.26 -6.11 -14.91
CA ASN A 176 7.88 -5.16 -14.00
C ASN A 176 7.86 -5.65 -12.56
N ASP A 177 8.81 -5.14 -11.80
CA ASP A 177 8.90 -5.37 -10.36
C ASP A 177 8.64 -4.09 -9.60
N VAL A 178 7.94 -4.22 -8.48
CA VAL A 178 7.73 -3.15 -7.52
C VAL A 178 8.45 -3.52 -6.23
N PHE A 179 9.48 -2.76 -5.90
CA PHE A 179 10.24 -2.88 -4.66
C PHE A 179 9.70 -1.92 -3.62
N ILE A 180 9.44 -2.40 -2.41
CA ILE A 180 8.86 -1.64 -1.31
C ILE A 180 9.79 -1.74 -0.10
N ASP A 181 10.24 -0.58 0.41
CA ASP A 181 11.05 -0.39 1.62
C ASP A 181 10.12 0.26 2.66
N ASN A 182 9.63 -0.55 3.61
CA ASN A 182 8.54 -0.15 4.50
C ASN A 182 8.98 0.68 5.70
N ASP A 183 10.25 0.63 6.08
CA ASP A 183 10.79 1.37 7.21
C ASP A 183 11.73 2.52 6.79
N ASN A 184 12.00 2.65 5.49
CA ASN A 184 12.85 3.66 4.87
C ASN A 184 14.33 3.56 5.27
N ASP A 185 14.82 2.37 5.56
CA ASP A 185 16.24 2.14 5.88
C ASP A 185 17.12 2.01 4.63
N GLY A 186 16.52 1.95 3.45
CA GLY A 186 17.17 1.81 2.15
C GLY A 186 17.38 0.36 1.71
N ILE A 187 16.81 -0.60 2.46
CA ILE A 187 16.77 -2.02 2.15
C ILE A 187 15.32 -2.39 1.86
N TYR A 188 15.06 -3.07 0.76
CA TYR A 188 13.69 -3.36 0.35
C TYR A 188 13.21 -4.68 0.96
N ASP A 189 12.01 -4.65 1.55
CA ASP A 189 11.42 -5.73 2.35
C ASP A 189 10.42 -6.57 1.59
N LEU A 190 9.87 -6.02 0.51
CA LEU A 190 8.86 -6.67 -0.31
C LEU A 190 9.14 -6.42 -1.78
N ILE A 191 9.00 -7.46 -2.60
CA ILE A 191 9.05 -7.39 -4.06
C ILE A 191 7.72 -7.93 -4.61
N ILE A 192 7.07 -7.15 -5.48
CA ILE A 192 5.89 -7.59 -6.23
C ILE A 192 6.29 -7.70 -7.70
N ILE A 193 6.35 -8.94 -8.20
CA ILE A 193 6.73 -9.28 -9.56
C ILE A 193 5.46 -9.42 -10.40
N ASN A 194 5.36 -8.67 -11.49
CA ASN A 194 4.26 -8.76 -12.44
C ASN A 194 4.82 -9.20 -13.80
N GLU A 195 4.70 -10.47 -14.10
CA GLU A 195 4.99 -11.01 -15.44
C GLU A 195 3.80 -10.78 -16.37
N TYR A 196 4.06 -10.29 -17.57
CA TYR A 196 3.04 -10.10 -18.60
C TYR A 196 3.21 -11.13 -19.73
N LYS A 197 2.09 -11.66 -20.18
CA LYS A 197 2.04 -12.54 -21.35
C LYS A 197 1.05 -11.98 -22.35
N ASP A 198 1.49 -11.83 -23.58
CA ASP A 198 0.62 -11.49 -24.69
C ASP A 198 -0.13 -12.73 -25.16
N PHE A 199 -1.42 -12.60 -25.41
CA PHE A 199 -2.21 -13.62 -26.07
C PHE A 199 -3.26 -13.01 -26.98
N THR A 200 -3.57 -13.73 -28.06
CA THR A 200 -4.61 -13.32 -28.99
C THR A 200 -5.97 -13.80 -28.49
N VAL A 201 -6.92 -12.88 -28.32
CA VAL A 201 -8.29 -13.23 -28.01
C VAL A 201 -8.95 -13.83 -29.24
N SER A 202 -9.35 -15.11 -29.19
CA SER A 202 -10.04 -15.82 -30.26
C SER A 202 -11.56 -15.77 -30.16
N GLY A 203 -12.09 -15.47 -28.98
CA GLY A 203 -13.52 -15.31 -28.74
C GLY A 203 -13.85 -14.82 -27.34
N VAL A 204 -15.05 -14.27 -27.17
CA VAL A 204 -15.59 -13.80 -25.90
C VAL A 204 -16.99 -14.39 -25.71
N ASP A 205 -17.22 -15.02 -24.57
CA ASP A 205 -18.53 -15.45 -24.11
C ASP A 205 -18.96 -14.53 -22.96
N ALA A 206 -19.73 -13.52 -23.30
CA ALA A 206 -20.16 -12.51 -22.35
C ALA A 206 -21.17 -13.05 -21.32
N GLU A 207 -21.95 -14.07 -21.66
CA GLU A 207 -22.96 -14.67 -20.76
C GLU A 207 -22.24 -15.43 -19.64
N ASN A 208 -21.19 -16.20 -19.96
CA ASN A 208 -20.43 -16.97 -18.98
C ASN A 208 -19.18 -16.26 -18.49
N LYS A 209 -18.95 -15.00 -18.87
CA LYS A 209 -17.77 -14.17 -18.50
C LYS A 209 -16.44 -14.87 -18.82
N LYS A 210 -16.34 -15.50 -20.00
CA LYS A 210 -15.16 -16.24 -20.46
C LYS A 210 -14.52 -15.56 -21.66
N ILE A 211 -13.19 -15.56 -21.66
CA ILE A 211 -12.36 -15.14 -22.80
C ILE A 211 -11.63 -16.38 -23.30
N TYR A 212 -11.73 -16.65 -24.59
CA TYR A 212 -11.00 -17.72 -25.25
C TYR A 212 -9.74 -17.12 -25.88
N THR A 213 -8.60 -17.73 -25.57
CA THR A 213 -7.30 -17.34 -26.13
C THR A 213 -6.84 -18.37 -27.13
N GLY A 214 -6.37 -17.92 -28.30
CA GLY A 214 -5.67 -18.76 -29.26
C GLY A 214 -4.21 -18.89 -28.82
N GLN A 215 -3.63 -20.08 -28.96
CA GLN A 215 -2.17 -20.21 -28.94
C GLN A 215 -1.64 -19.55 -30.22
N SER A 216 -0.73 -18.58 -30.07
CA SER A 216 0.04 -18.01 -31.16
C SER A 216 1.13 -18.95 -31.64
#